data_c0473d4f4c72f87017ce412dd8173507
#
_entry.id   c0473d4f4c72f87017ce412dd8173507
#
_cell.length_a   1.000
_cell.length_b   1.000
_cell.length_c   1.000
_cell.angle_alpha   90.00
_cell.angle_beta   90.00
_cell.angle_gamma   90.00
#
_symmetry.space_group_name_H-M   'P 1'
#
loop_
_entity.id
_entity.type
_entity.pdbx_description
1 polymer ?
#
loop_
_entity_poly.entity_id
_entity_poly.type
_entity_poly.pdbx_seq_one_letter_code
_entity_poly.pdbx_strand_id
1 'polypeptide(L)'
;ERERDGQPAGLRTHMILVLGACLAMILSINIASEFGTDPARIAAQVVSGIGFLGAGAILRFGFNIKGLTTASTLWTMAVIGMVIGHGDYWIGIIATVLILIILGFLDTFEHRFIRASRICEIVVDVDDINRTVHEVREVINANVQRKLSYSTRKSIRHKHLRMEVVAQIAGNEKVEDLVEKISGIEGVRAVKVE
;
A
#
# COMPACT_ATOMS: atom_id res chain seq x y z
N GLU A 1 -11.94 -6.74 -9.59
CA GLU A 1 -11.60 -5.39 -9.14
C GLU A 1 -10.16 -5.32 -8.68
N ARG A 2 -9.75 -6.00 -7.63
CA ARG A 2 -8.37 -6.01 -7.12
C ARG A 2 -7.29 -6.42 -8.13
N GLU A 3 -7.56 -7.41 -8.99
CA GLU A 3 -6.65 -7.82 -10.07
C GLU A 3 -6.50 -6.74 -11.14
N ARG A 4 -7.56 -5.97 -11.42
CA ARG A 4 -7.51 -4.83 -12.35
C ARG A 4 -6.73 -3.65 -11.78
N ASP A 5 -6.79 -3.46 -10.47
CA ASP A 5 -6.11 -2.36 -9.76
C ASP A 5 -4.64 -2.68 -9.41
N GLY A 6 -4.11 -3.82 -9.93
CA GLY A 6 -2.73 -4.23 -9.69
C GLY A 6 -2.41 -4.58 -8.24
N GLN A 7 -3.43 -5.00 -7.46
CA GLN A 7 -3.23 -5.44 -6.08
C GLN A 7 -2.56 -6.81 -6.02
N PRO A 8 -1.68 -7.07 -5.05
CA PRO A 8 -0.84 -8.28 -4.99
C PRO A 8 -1.62 -9.58 -4.75
N ALA A 9 -2.89 -9.53 -4.30
CA ALA A 9 -3.75 -10.70 -4.10
C ALA A 9 -5.16 -10.46 -4.63
N GLY A 10 -5.56 -11.24 -5.64
CA GLY A 10 -6.89 -11.25 -6.25
C GLY A 10 -7.82 -12.33 -5.69
N LEU A 11 -8.94 -12.56 -6.38
CA LEU A 11 -9.97 -13.53 -5.99
C LEU A 11 -9.40 -14.94 -5.83
N ARG A 12 -8.61 -15.41 -6.78
CA ARG A 12 -8.02 -16.76 -6.76
C ARG A 12 -7.17 -17.00 -5.51
N THR A 13 -6.34 -16.02 -5.13
CA THR A 13 -5.48 -16.10 -3.94
C THR A 13 -6.32 -16.22 -2.67
N HIS A 14 -7.38 -15.41 -2.54
CA HIS A 14 -8.25 -15.46 -1.37
C HIS A 14 -9.03 -16.78 -1.29
N MET A 15 -9.54 -17.31 -2.42
CA MET A 15 -10.26 -18.57 -2.44
C MET A 15 -9.37 -19.76 -2.01
N ILE A 16 -8.15 -19.83 -2.54
CA ILE A 16 -7.20 -20.91 -2.19
C ILE A 16 -6.80 -20.80 -0.72
N LEU A 17 -6.58 -19.58 -0.23
CA LEU A 17 -6.22 -19.34 1.17
C LEU A 17 -7.33 -19.78 2.14
N VAL A 18 -8.58 -19.38 1.87
CA VAL A 18 -9.75 -19.78 2.69
C VAL A 18 -9.90 -21.29 2.70
N LEU A 19 -9.82 -21.93 1.52
CA LEU A 19 -9.91 -23.38 1.40
C LEU A 19 -8.78 -24.09 2.17
N GLY A 20 -7.54 -23.63 2.03
CA GLY A 20 -6.39 -24.20 2.74
C GLY A 20 -6.53 -24.06 4.26
N ALA A 21 -6.96 -22.90 4.74
CA ALA A 21 -7.19 -22.67 6.17
C ALA A 21 -8.35 -23.52 6.72
N CYS A 22 -9.43 -23.70 5.95
CA CYS A 22 -10.55 -24.57 6.29
C CYS A 22 -10.08 -26.02 6.43
N LEU A 23 -9.36 -26.54 5.45
CA LEU A 23 -8.81 -27.90 5.48
C LEU A 23 -7.83 -28.11 6.65
N ALA A 24 -6.99 -27.12 6.93
CA ALA A 24 -6.06 -27.18 8.06
C ALA A 24 -6.80 -27.26 9.40
N MET A 25 -7.92 -26.54 9.56
CA MET A 25 -8.74 -26.61 10.78
C MET A 25 -9.43 -27.97 10.91
N ILE A 26 -10.02 -28.48 9.85
CA ILE A 26 -10.63 -29.82 9.84
C ILE A 26 -9.59 -30.88 10.22
N LEU A 27 -8.39 -30.82 9.61
CA LEU A 27 -7.31 -31.75 9.92
C LEU A 27 -6.87 -31.62 11.39
N SER A 28 -6.80 -30.40 11.93
CA SER A 28 -6.44 -30.15 13.31
C SER A 28 -7.41 -30.82 14.29
N ILE A 29 -8.71 -30.69 14.04
CA ILE A 29 -9.77 -31.31 14.86
C ILE A 29 -9.70 -32.84 14.78
N ASN A 30 -9.54 -33.39 13.57
CA ASN A 30 -9.50 -34.84 13.35
C ASN A 30 -8.30 -35.48 14.09
N ILE A 31 -7.11 -34.88 13.96
CA ILE A 31 -5.89 -35.36 14.67
C ILE A 31 -6.09 -35.25 16.19
N ALA A 32 -6.67 -34.15 16.66
CA ALA A 32 -6.92 -33.97 18.07
C ALA A 32 -7.88 -35.01 18.65
N SER A 33 -8.94 -35.35 17.91
CA SER A 33 -9.92 -36.36 18.31
C SER A 33 -9.33 -37.79 18.31
N GLU A 34 -8.41 -38.10 17.38
CA GLU A 34 -7.79 -39.40 17.24
C GLU A 34 -6.69 -39.64 18.26
N PHE A 35 -5.86 -38.64 18.54
CA PHE A 35 -4.65 -38.78 19.36
C PHE A 35 -4.74 -38.10 20.73
N GLY A 36 -5.89 -37.49 21.08
CA GLY A 36 -6.07 -36.77 22.36
C GLY A 36 -5.20 -35.53 22.50
N THR A 37 -4.86 -34.87 21.41
CA THR A 37 -4.02 -33.67 21.37
C THR A 37 -4.85 -32.38 21.36
N ASP A 38 -4.18 -31.23 21.53
CA ASP A 38 -4.85 -29.93 21.44
C ASP A 38 -5.30 -29.62 20.00
N PRO A 39 -6.61 -29.42 19.74
CA PRO A 39 -7.15 -29.11 18.43
C PRO A 39 -6.69 -27.75 17.90
N ALA A 40 -6.17 -26.85 18.73
CA ALA A 40 -5.72 -25.53 18.31
C ALA A 40 -4.29 -25.53 17.72
N ARG A 41 -3.54 -26.60 17.82
CA ARG A 41 -2.10 -26.64 17.44
C ARG A 41 -1.85 -26.28 15.96
N ILE A 42 -2.53 -26.94 15.03
CA ILE A 42 -2.35 -26.66 13.60
C ILE A 42 -2.96 -25.28 13.25
N ALA A 43 -4.12 -24.94 13.83
CA ALA A 43 -4.74 -23.64 13.65
C ALA A 43 -3.80 -22.48 14.08
N ALA A 44 -3.12 -22.61 15.20
CA ALA A 44 -2.13 -21.63 15.67
C ALA A 44 -0.96 -21.45 14.66
N GLN A 45 -0.49 -22.55 14.06
CA GLN A 45 0.55 -22.50 13.03
C GLN A 45 0.05 -21.82 11.74
N VAL A 46 -1.21 -22.03 11.36
CA VAL A 46 -1.83 -21.33 10.22
C VAL A 46 -1.86 -19.82 10.47
N VAL A 47 -2.33 -19.37 11.64
CA VAL A 47 -2.37 -17.95 12.01
C VAL A 47 -0.98 -17.31 11.95
N SER A 48 0.04 -18.02 12.47
CA SER A 48 1.42 -17.55 12.41
C SER A 48 1.97 -17.53 10.97
N GLY A 49 1.71 -18.60 10.20
CA GLY A 49 2.20 -18.78 8.83
C GLY A 49 1.64 -17.75 7.85
N ILE A 50 0.39 -17.31 8.02
CA ILE A 50 -0.22 -16.29 7.18
C ILE A 50 0.45 -14.92 7.36
N GLY A 51 1.08 -14.67 8.50
CA GLY A 51 1.90 -13.47 8.68
C GLY A 51 3.00 -13.34 7.63
N PHE A 52 3.59 -14.44 7.18
CA PHE A 52 4.57 -14.47 6.10
C PHE A 52 3.96 -14.08 4.74
N LEU A 53 2.77 -14.61 4.40
CA LEU A 53 2.05 -14.24 3.18
C LEU A 53 1.61 -12.76 3.21
N GLY A 54 1.14 -12.29 4.36
CA GLY A 54 0.80 -10.89 4.59
C GLY A 54 2.00 -9.97 4.38
N ALA A 55 3.15 -10.31 4.95
CA ALA A 55 4.39 -9.56 4.75
C ALA A 55 4.82 -9.55 3.28
N GLY A 56 4.67 -10.67 2.56
CA GLY A 56 4.93 -10.76 1.12
C GLY A 56 3.99 -9.92 0.25
N ALA A 57 2.80 -9.59 0.75
CA ALA A 57 1.85 -8.72 0.06
C ALA A 57 2.11 -7.22 0.28
N ILE A 58 2.95 -6.86 1.26
CA ILE A 58 3.30 -5.48 1.57
C ILE A 58 4.53 -5.09 0.75
N LEU A 59 4.35 -4.14 -0.16
CA LEU A 59 5.41 -3.63 -1.03
C LEU A 59 5.72 -2.19 -0.67
N ARG A 60 7.02 -1.87 -0.59
CA ARG A 60 7.50 -0.53 -0.34
C ARG A 60 8.13 0.04 -1.61
N PHE A 61 7.59 1.15 -2.09
CA PHE A 61 8.13 1.93 -3.21
C PHE A 61 8.53 3.31 -2.68
N GLY A 62 9.82 3.51 -2.44
CA GLY A 62 10.32 4.75 -1.83
C GLY A 62 9.67 5.00 -0.46
N PHE A 63 8.89 6.07 -0.35
CA PHE A 63 8.13 6.43 0.84
C PHE A 63 6.69 5.89 0.86
N ASN A 64 6.22 5.28 -0.23
CA ASN A 64 4.88 4.72 -0.34
C ASN A 64 4.87 3.23 0.06
N ILE A 65 3.93 2.85 0.91
CA ILE A 65 3.69 1.47 1.30
C ILE A 65 2.35 1.05 0.70
N LYS A 66 2.35 0.00 -0.11
CA LYS A 66 1.15 -0.61 -0.71
C LYS A 66 0.92 -2.01 -0.14
N GLY A 67 -0.34 -2.48 -0.18
CA GLY A 67 -0.66 -3.85 0.19
C GLY A 67 -1.02 -4.08 1.65
N LEU A 68 -1.07 -3.05 2.51
CA LEU A 68 -1.48 -3.19 3.92
C LEU A 68 -2.91 -3.75 4.05
N THR A 69 -3.86 -3.20 3.30
CA THR A 69 -5.24 -3.71 3.26
C THR A 69 -5.28 -5.13 2.72
N THR A 70 -4.48 -5.44 1.70
CA THR A 70 -4.37 -6.80 1.14
C THR A 70 -3.84 -7.78 2.18
N ALA A 71 -2.79 -7.43 2.91
CA ALA A 71 -2.24 -8.27 3.99
C ALA A 71 -3.27 -8.53 5.10
N SER A 72 -4.00 -7.49 5.51
CA SER A 72 -5.07 -7.60 6.51
C SER A 72 -6.23 -8.47 6.03
N THR A 73 -6.63 -8.35 4.75
CA THR A 73 -7.68 -9.20 4.18
C THR A 73 -7.24 -10.65 4.05
N LEU A 74 -6.01 -10.95 3.65
CA LEU A 74 -5.48 -12.31 3.63
C LEU A 74 -5.54 -12.95 5.02
N TRP A 75 -5.09 -12.23 6.04
CA TRP A 75 -5.14 -12.72 7.42
C TRP A 75 -6.56 -13.02 7.88
N THR A 76 -7.48 -12.10 7.66
CA THR A 76 -8.89 -12.27 8.06
C THR A 76 -9.58 -13.40 7.30
N MET A 77 -9.33 -13.53 5.99
CA MET A 77 -9.89 -14.60 5.17
C MET A 77 -9.44 -15.99 5.63
N ALA A 78 -8.20 -16.12 6.10
CA ALA A 78 -7.74 -17.37 6.67
C ALA A 78 -8.44 -17.70 7.99
N VAL A 79 -8.66 -16.71 8.85
CA VAL A 79 -9.46 -16.93 10.08
C VAL A 79 -10.87 -17.36 9.74
N ILE A 80 -11.51 -16.73 8.76
CA ILE A 80 -12.86 -17.14 8.28
C ILE A 80 -12.83 -18.59 7.77
N GLY A 81 -11.81 -18.98 7.00
CA GLY A 81 -11.63 -20.36 6.55
C GLY A 81 -11.56 -21.35 7.72
N MET A 82 -10.80 -21.03 8.77
CA MET A 82 -10.70 -21.87 9.97
C MET A 82 -12.02 -21.95 10.73
N VAL A 83 -12.76 -20.85 10.86
CA VAL A 83 -14.08 -20.82 11.48
C VAL A 83 -15.07 -21.72 10.75
N ILE A 84 -15.06 -21.69 9.41
CA ILE A 84 -15.88 -22.58 8.58
C ILE A 84 -15.42 -24.05 8.75
N GLY A 85 -14.12 -24.31 8.81
CA GLY A 85 -13.57 -25.64 9.04
C GLY A 85 -13.87 -26.20 10.43
N HIS A 86 -14.06 -25.34 11.42
CA HIS A 86 -14.54 -25.71 12.76
C HIS A 86 -16.03 -26.11 12.77
N GLY A 87 -16.81 -25.65 11.78
CA GLY A 87 -18.26 -25.90 11.69
C GLY A 87 -19.12 -24.71 12.12
N ASP A 88 -18.54 -23.57 12.47
CA ASP A 88 -19.24 -22.35 12.89
C ASP A 88 -19.66 -21.51 11.67
N TYR A 89 -20.50 -22.08 10.81
CA TYR A 89 -20.89 -21.46 9.53
C TYR A 89 -21.52 -20.08 9.70
N TRP A 90 -22.35 -19.88 10.73
CA TRP A 90 -23.00 -18.59 10.97
C TRP A 90 -22.00 -17.48 11.28
N ILE A 91 -21.00 -17.79 12.08
CA ILE A 91 -19.93 -16.83 12.40
C ILE A 91 -19.12 -16.51 11.12
N GLY A 92 -18.82 -17.53 10.31
CA GLY A 92 -18.14 -17.36 9.01
C GLY A 92 -18.94 -16.47 8.05
N ILE A 93 -20.25 -16.66 7.94
CA ILE A 93 -21.13 -15.82 7.11
C ILE A 93 -21.15 -14.38 7.61
N ILE A 94 -21.39 -14.17 8.90
CA ILE A 94 -21.43 -12.81 9.49
C ILE A 94 -20.09 -12.10 9.27
N ALA A 95 -18.97 -12.76 9.54
CA ALA A 95 -17.64 -12.19 9.33
C ALA A 95 -17.39 -11.83 7.86
N THR A 96 -17.83 -12.68 6.93
CA THR A 96 -17.72 -12.42 5.49
C THR A 96 -18.53 -11.19 5.08
N VAL A 97 -19.79 -11.09 5.55
CA VAL A 97 -20.64 -9.94 5.26
C VAL A 97 -20.05 -8.66 5.84
N LEU A 98 -19.55 -8.69 7.07
CA LEU A 98 -18.89 -7.53 7.69
C LEU A 98 -17.67 -7.06 6.90
N ILE A 99 -16.82 -7.98 6.46
CA ILE A 99 -15.63 -7.61 5.68
C ILE A 99 -16.00 -6.99 4.33
N LEU A 100 -17.04 -7.52 3.66
CA LEU A 100 -17.54 -6.97 2.41
C LEU A 100 -18.09 -5.55 2.59
N ILE A 101 -18.84 -5.33 3.68
CA ILE A 101 -19.31 -3.99 4.03
C ILE A 101 -18.15 -3.04 4.31
N ILE A 102 -17.18 -3.45 5.11
CA ILE A 102 -16.01 -2.62 5.43
C ILE A 102 -15.24 -2.25 4.17
N LEU A 103 -14.92 -3.22 3.32
CA LEU A 103 -14.14 -2.96 2.11
C LEU A 103 -14.92 -2.10 1.10
N GLY A 104 -16.19 -2.41 0.86
CA GLY A 104 -17.01 -1.67 -0.10
C GLY A 104 -17.39 -0.26 0.38
N PHE A 105 -17.71 -0.12 1.67
CA PHE A 105 -18.08 1.19 2.23
C PHE A 105 -16.88 2.11 2.37
N LEU A 106 -15.75 1.61 2.88
CA LEU A 106 -14.54 2.43 3.03
C LEU A 106 -14.00 2.92 1.70
N ASP A 107 -13.97 2.06 0.69
CA ASP A 107 -13.51 2.44 -0.66
C ASP A 107 -14.35 3.59 -1.22
N THR A 108 -15.67 3.48 -1.16
CA THR A 108 -16.59 4.55 -1.60
C THR A 108 -16.44 5.83 -0.77
N PHE A 109 -16.23 5.69 0.54
CA PHE A 109 -16.11 6.81 1.45
C PHE A 109 -14.76 7.52 1.27
N GLU A 110 -13.68 6.77 1.09
CA GLU A 110 -12.33 7.30 0.86
C GLU A 110 -12.26 8.11 -0.43
N HIS A 111 -12.83 7.59 -1.52
CA HIS A 111 -12.92 8.33 -2.79
C HIS A 111 -13.77 9.59 -2.72
N ARG A 112 -14.78 9.63 -1.85
CA ARG A 112 -15.71 10.76 -1.76
C ARG A 112 -15.28 11.84 -0.76
N PHE A 113 -14.64 11.45 0.35
CA PHE A 113 -14.31 12.36 1.46
C PHE A 113 -12.82 12.64 1.63
N ILE A 114 -11.96 11.69 1.27
CA ILE A 114 -10.51 11.87 1.37
C ILE A 114 -10.01 12.22 -0.03
N ARG A 115 -9.76 13.51 -0.27
CA ARG A 115 -9.00 13.93 -1.46
C ARG A 115 -7.68 13.18 -1.43
N ALA A 116 -7.48 12.30 -2.41
CA ALA A 116 -6.28 11.47 -2.52
C ALA A 116 -5.04 12.36 -2.51
N SER A 117 -4.47 12.53 -1.34
CA SER A 117 -3.21 13.24 -1.16
C SER A 117 -2.11 12.20 -1.31
N ARG A 118 -1.32 12.31 -2.35
CA ARG A 118 -0.22 11.38 -2.64
C ARG A 118 1.08 11.94 -2.11
N ILE A 119 1.90 11.07 -1.55
CA ILE A 119 3.30 11.38 -1.27
C ILE A 119 4.05 11.12 -2.56
N CYS A 120 4.59 12.19 -3.15
CA CYS A 120 5.38 12.12 -4.37
C CYS A 120 6.82 12.52 -4.06
N GLU A 121 7.75 11.83 -4.69
CA GLU A 121 9.15 12.21 -4.74
C GLU A 121 9.39 13.03 -6.01
N ILE A 122 9.72 14.31 -5.82
CA ILE A 122 9.99 15.26 -6.89
C ILE A 122 11.49 15.36 -7.02
N VAL A 123 12.02 14.93 -8.15
CA VAL A 123 13.45 15.04 -8.49
C VAL A 123 13.59 16.09 -9.58
N VAL A 124 14.34 17.17 -9.29
CA VAL A 124 14.58 18.26 -10.22
C VAL A 124 16.09 18.39 -10.42
N ASP A 125 16.53 18.25 -11.66
CA ASP A 125 17.90 18.53 -12.06
C ASP A 125 17.99 19.96 -12.60
N VAL A 126 18.74 20.82 -11.94
CA VAL A 126 18.91 22.24 -12.30
C VAL A 126 20.36 22.57 -12.56
N ASP A 127 20.61 23.57 -13.40
CA ASP A 127 21.92 24.19 -13.49
C ASP A 127 22.24 24.92 -12.18
N ASP A 128 23.51 24.90 -11.77
CA ASP A 128 23.95 25.44 -10.46
C ASP A 128 23.90 27.00 -10.47
N ILE A 129 22.71 27.53 -10.63
CA ILE A 129 22.41 28.96 -10.55
C ILE A 129 21.49 29.16 -9.33
N ASN A 130 21.95 29.91 -8.34
CA ASN A 130 21.20 30.19 -7.11
C ASN A 130 19.77 30.71 -7.36
N ARG A 131 19.56 31.43 -8.46
CA ARG A 131 18.25 31.96 -8.86
C ARG A 131 17.29 30.83 -9.24
N THR A 132 17.70 29.92 -10.12
CA THR A 132 16.88 28.78 -10.55
C THR A 132 16.47 27.89 -9.38
N VAL A 133 17.40 27.62 -8.45
CA VAL A 133 17.13 26.86 -7.22
C VAL A 133 16.07 27.54 -6.34
N HIS A 134 16.14 28.87 -6.23
CA HIS A 134 15.19 29.64 -5.44
C HIS A 134 13.79 29.61 -6.06
N GLU A 135 13.71 29.84 -7.39
CA GLU A 135 12.44 29.81 -8.12
C GLU A 135 11.76 28.44 -8.06
N VAL A 136 12.52 27.34 -8.28
CA VAL A 136 12.03 25.97 -8.15
C VAL A 136 11.50 25.71 -6.72
N ARG A 137 12.23 26.18 -5.70
CA ARG A 137 11.83 26.03 -4.30
C ARG A 137 10.53 26.80 -4.00
N GLU A 138 10.35 27.99 -4.54
CA GLU A 138 9.12 28.76 -4.35
C GLU A 138 7.92 28.09 -5.01
N VAL A 139 8.06 27.61 -6.25
CA VAL A 139 7.01 26.89 -6.95
C VAL A 139 6.61 25.61 -6.20
N ILE A 140 7.57 24.84 -5.72
CA ILE A 140 7.28 23.65 -4.90
C ILE A 140 6.55 24.07 -3.62
N ASN A 141 7.04 25.12 -2.92
CA ASN A 141 6.42 25.58 -1.68
C ASN A 141 4.97 26.04 -1.82
N ALA A 142 4.65 26.68 -2.95
CA ALA A 142 3.31 27.20 -3.21
C ALA A 142 2.29 26.09 -3.56
N ASN A 143 2.74 24.96 -4.10
CA ASN A 143 1.86 23.90 -4.62
C ASN A 143 1.81 22.63 -3.73
N VAL A 144 2.61 22.56 -2.66
CA VAL A 144 2.72 21.40 -1.78
C VAL A 144 1.98 21.64 -0.47
N GLN A 145 1.14 20.69 -0.03
CA GLN A 145 0.42 20.78 1.25
C GLN A 145 1.34 20.59 2.45
N ARG A 146 2.26 19.61 2.37
CA ARG A 146 3.21 19.30 3.43
C ARG A 146 4.51 18.75 2.83
N LYS A 147 5.64 19.31 3.27
CA LYS A 147 6.97 18.75 2.97
C LYS A 147 7.31 17.71 4.01
N LEU A 148 7.78 16.54 3.55
CA LEU A 148 8.19 15.44 4.42
C LEU A 148 9.72 15.34 4.49
N SER A 149 10.42 15.59 3.38
CA SER A 149 11.88 15.58 3.33
C SER A 149 12.36 16.50 2.21
N TYR A 150 13.53 17.07 2.40
CA TYR A 150 14.23 17.88 1.41
C TYR A 150 15.69 17.48 1.40
N SER A 151 16.17 16.99 0.28
CA SER A 151 17.58 16.64 0.04
C SER A 151 18.10 17.37 -1.17
N THR A 152 19.32 17.85 -1.09
CA THR A 152 19.99 18.52 -2.22
C THR A 152 21.35 17.89 -2.41
N ARG A 153 21.59 17.33 -3.60
CA ARG A 153 22.86 16.73 -3.96
C ARG A 153 23.53 17.51 -5.09
N LYS A 154 24.65 18.14 -4.79
CA LYS A 154 25.44 18.87 -5.77
C LYS A 154 26.45 17.96 -6.46
N SER A 155 26.40 17.88 -7.80
CA SER A 155 27.43 17.18 -8.58
C SER A 155 28.57 18.14 -8.96
N ILE A 156 29.75 17.90 -8.37
CA ILE A 156 30.92 18.77 -8.57
C ILE A 156 31.49 18.63 -10.00
N ARG A 157 31.36 17.44 -10.61
CA ARG A 157 31.93 17.16 -11.95
C ARG A 157 31.16 17.79 -13.11
N HIS A 158 29.84 18.01 -12.96
CA HIS A 158 28.98 18.37 -14.09
C HIS A 158 28.25 19.72 -13.91
N LYS A 159 28.57 20.48 -12.87
CA LYS A 159 27.98 21.79 -12.56
C LYS A 159 26.43 21.79 -12.52
N HIS A 160 25.81 20.68 -12.15
CA HIS A 160 24.36 20.62 -11.93
C HIS A 160 24.02 20.19 -10.51
N LEU A 161 22.87 20.61 -10.06
CA LEU A 161 22.36 20.35 -8.74
C LEU A 161 21.09 19.49 -8.86
N ARG A 162 21.07 18.36 -8.17
CA ARG A 162 19.88 17.52 -8.05
C ARG A 162 19.17 17.84 -6.74
N MET A 163 17.93 18.25 -6.85
CA MET A 163 17.03 18.50 -5.74
C MET A 163 16.05 17.33 -5.65
N GLU A 164 15.99 16.67 -4.50
CA GLU A 164 15.05 15.60 -4.20
C GLU A 164 14.13 16.10 -3.08
N VAL A 165 12.85 16.24 -3.38
CA VAL A 165 11.84 16.74 -2.44
C VAL A 165 10.74 15.71 -2.31
N VAL A 166 10.56 15.18 -1.10
CA VAL A 166 9.41 14.33 -0.78
C VAL A 166 8.31 15.20 -0.20
N ALA A 167 7.20 15.25 -0.88
CA ALA A 167 6.12 16.15 -0.54
C ALA A 167 4.75 15.51 -0.75
N GLN A 168 3.78 15.99 0.00
CA GLN A 168 2.39 15.59 -0.09
C GLN A 168 1.63 16.57 -0.99
N ILE A 169 1.10 16.07 -2.12
CA ILE A 169 0.38 16.86 -3.12
C ILE A 169 -1.07 16.39 -3.18
N ALA A 170 -2.02 17.32 -3.28
CA ALA A 170 -3.45 17.01 -3.36
C ALA A 170 -3.89 16.84 -4.83
N GLY A 171 -4.17 15.58 -5.23
CA GLY A 171 -4.74 15.24 -6.54
C GLY A 171 -3.73 15.13 -7.68
N ASN A 172 -4.05 14.32 -8.69
CA ASN A 172 -3.20 14.08 -9.87
C ASN A 172 -3.05 15.33 -10.75
N GLU A 173 -4.12 16.09 -10.95
CA GLU A 173 -4.09 17.31 -11.77
C GLU A 173 -3.08 18.34 -11.26
N LYS A 174 -2.88 18.40 -9.92
CA LYS A 174 -1.89 19.30 -9.33
C LYS A 174 -0.46 18.82 -9.52
N VAL A 175 -0.23 17.53 -9.72
CA VAL A 175 1.11 16.99 -10.01
C VAL A 175 1.53 17.37 -11.42
N GLU A 176 0.63 17.26 -12.41
CA GLU A 176 0.88 17.64 -13.79
C GLU A 176 1.13 19.15 -13.90
N ASP A 177 0.28 19.98 -13.29
CA ASP A 177 0.45 21.44 -13.22
C ASP A 177 1.78 21.84 -12.54
N LEU A 178 2.18 21.11 -11.48
CA LEU A 178 3.46 21.34 -10.82
C LEU A 178 4.65 21.01 -11.73
N VAL A 179 4.59 19.88 -12.43
CA VAL A 179 5.64 19.48 -13.40
C VAL A 179 5.75 20.51 -14.52
N GLU A 180 4.64 20.98 -15.06
CA GLU A 180 4.62 22.00 -16.11
C GLU A 180 5.23 23.32 -15.62
N LYS A 181 4.84 23.80 -14.44
CA LYS A 181 5.39 25.03 -13.83
C LYS A 181 6.88 24.94 -13.57
N ILE A 182 7.38 23.80 -13.06
CA ILE A 182 8.82 23.61 -12.80
C ILE A 182 9.59 23.51 -14.11
N SER A 183 9.06 22.78 -15.10
CA SER A 183 9.69 22.62 -16.42
C SER A 183 9.82 23.94 -17.19
N GLY A 184 8.94 24.91 -16.93
CA GLY A 184 8.98 26.24 -17.53
C GLY A 184 10.03 27.19 -16.94
N ILE A 185 10.72 26.79 -15.85
CA ILE A 185 11.76 27.63 -15.23
C ILE A 185 13.06 27.51 -16.01
N GLU A 186 13.65 28.65 -16.37
CA GLU A 186 14.94 28.70 -17.08
C GLU A 186 16.05 28.09 -16.22
N GLY A 187 16.79 27.12 -16.81
CA GLY A 187 17.87 26.41 -16.11
C GLY A 187 17.44 25.07 -15.49
N VAL A 188 16.18 24.67 -15.61
CA VAL A 188 15.72 23.30 -15.27
C VAL A 188 16.01 22.37 -16.45
N ARG A 189 16.72 21.26 -16.21
CA ARG A 189 17.06 20.26 -17.24
C ARG A 189 16.09 19.11 -17.29
N ALA A 190 15.68 18.64 -16.15
CA ALA A 190 14.78 17.50 -16.03
C ALA A 190 13.96 17.60 -14.75
N VAL A 191 12.70 17.17 -14.85
CA VAL A 191 11.79 17.00 -13.71
C VAL A 191 11.23 15.59 -13.76
N LYS A 192 11.33 14.86 -12.65
CA LYS A 192 10.77 13.53 -12.49
C LYS A 192 9.93 13.52 -11.22
N VAL A 193 8.72 12.98 -11.31
CA VAL A 193 7.84 12.77 -10.15
C VAL A 193 7.50 11.28 -10.09
N GLU A 194 7.80 10.68 -8.92
CA GLU A 194 7.51 9.26 -8.63
C GLU A 194 6.51 9.10 -7.48
#